data_e9740556ae2ecb095b24ca7a0ec8724a
#
_entry.id   e9740556ae2ecb095b24ca7a0ec8724a
#
_cell.length_a   1.000
_cell.length_b   1.000
_cell.length_c   1.000
_cell.angle_alpha   90.00
_cell.angle_beta   90.00
_cell.angle_gamma   90.00
#
_symmetry.space_group_name_H-M   'P 1'
#
loop_
_entity.id
_entity.type
_entity.pdbx_description
1 polymer ?
#
loop_
_entity_poly.entity_id
_entity_poly.type
_entity_poly.pdbx_seq_one_letter_code
_entity_poly.pdbx_strand_id
1 'polypeptide(L)'
;MPKIGNIILPEFPLLLAPMEDVSDPPFRRLCKLHGADLMYSEFISSEGLIRDAIKSRMKLDIFDYERPVGIQIFGGDEDAMAMSAKIVDAVHPDLVDINFGCPVKKVVCKGAGAGVLKDVDLMIRLTKAVIRSTNLPVTVKTRLGWDENSINIDEVAERLQDIGVQALTVHARTRAQMYKGSADWTHIARVKNNPRITMPIFGNGDIDSPEKAWEYKNKFGLDGMMIGRAAIGYPWIFNEIKHYFKTGEHLAKPTMADRIEAAQNHLTWSMDWKGERVGIVEMRRHYTNYFKGVSNFKEHRFKLVTLESGEALFKALDEIQEIYADYLFA
;
A
#
# COMPACT_ATOMS: atom_id res chain seq x y z
N MET A 1 15.43 5.57 14.54
CA MET A 1 14.53 6.03 13.47
C MET A 1 15.01 5.48 12.14
N PRO A 2 14.23 4.69 11.41
CA PRO A 2 14.61 4.21 10.09
C PRO A 2 14.76 5.39 9.11
N LYS A 3 15.70 5.23 8.17
CA LYS A 3 16.04 6.26 7.19
C LYS A 3 16.07 5.65 5.79
N ILE A 4 15.42 6.30 4.83
CA ILE A 4 15.40 5.92 3.42
C ILE A 4 16.00 7.09 2.62
N GLY A 5 17.25 6.97 2.19
CA GLY A 5 17.96 8.12 1.63
C GLY A 5 17.99 9.30 2.61
N ASN A 6 17.37 10.41 2.23
CA ASN A 6 17.25 11.60 3.10
C ASN A 6 15.93 11.64 3.90
N ILE A 7 15.04 10.69 3.72
CA ILE A 7 13.74 10.62 4.40
C ILE A 7 13.95 10.01 5.78
N ILE A 8 13.69 10.79 6.83
CA ILE A 8 13.71 10.32 8.21
C ILE A 8 12.27 9.97 8.61
N LEU A 9 12.02 8.71 8.93
CA LEU A 9 10.72 8.22 9.37
C LEU A 9 10.64 8.22 10.91
N PRO A 10 9.42 8.18 11.50
CA PRO A 10 9.24 7.94 12.94
C PRO A 10 9.97 6.67 13.41
N GLU A 11 10.13 6.50 14.73
CA GLU A 11 10.83 5.36 15.30
C GLU A 11 10.29 4.01 14.83
N PHE A 12 8.96 3.91 14.68
CA PHE A 12 8.29 2.74 14.12
C PHE A 12 7.18 3.20 13.14
N PRO A 13 7.52 3.43 11.87
CA PRO A 13 6.58 3.96 10.89
C PRO A 13 5.54 2.94 10.45
N LEU A 14 4.36 3.46 10.15
CA LEU A 14 3.26 2.73 9.54
C LEU A 14 3.10 3.18 8.08
N LEU A 15 3.34 2.26 7.15
CA LEU A 15 3.33 2.53 5.72
C LEU A 15 2.00 2.08 5.10
N LEU A 16 1.46 2.85 4.15
CA LEU A 16 0.35 2.40 3.33
C LEU A 16 0.86 1.52 2.18
N ALA A 17 0.31 0.33 2.02
CA ALA A 17 0.70 -0.56 0.93
C ALA A 17 0.22 -0.06 -0.44
N PRO A 18 1.03 -0.24 -1.51
CA PRO A 18 0.59 -0.06 -2.88
C PRO A 18 -0.47 -1.11 -3.24
N MET A 19 -1.66 -0.67 -3.62
CA MET A 19 -2.79 -1.54 -3.97
C MET A 19 -3.46 -1.04 -5.26
N GLU A 20 -3.51 -1.91 -6.26
CA GLU A 20 -4.14 -1.60 -7.55
C GLU A 20 -5.60 -1.21 -7.36
N ASP A 21 -6.01 -0.15 -8.04
CA ASP A 21 -7.33 0.47 -7.97
C ASP A 21 -7.78 0.90 -6.55
N VAL A 22 -6.87 1.11 -5.61
CA VAL A 22 -7.18 1.48 -4.22
C VAL A 22 -6.29 2.60 -3.70
N SER A 23 -4.96 2.49 -3.84
CA SER A 23 -4.03 3.49 -3.29
C SER A 23 -3.80 4.68 -4.25
N ASP A 24 -4.91 5.22 -4.75
CA ASP A 24 -4.97 6.45 -5.52
C ASP A 24 -4.80 7.71 -4.63
N PRO A 25 -4.59 8.91 -5.20
CA PRO A 25 -4.40 10.12 -4.42
C PRO A 25 -5.50 10.41 -3.38
N PRO A 26 -6.80 10.28 -3.70
CA PRO A 26 -7.88 10.44 -2.71
C PRO A 26 -7.76 9.52 -1.51
N PHE A 27 -7.49 8.24 -1.74
CA PHE A 27 -7.34 7.27 -0.66
C PHE A 27 -6.04 7.48 0.13
N ARG A 28 -4.92 7.81 -0.55
CA ARG A 28 -3.67 8.15 0.13
C ARG A 28 -3.83 9.38 1.04
N ARG A 29 -4.56 10.42 0.55
CA ARG A 29 -4.92 11.59 1.37
C ARG A 29 -5.63 11.20 2.65
N LEU A 30 -6.63 10.35 2.54
CA LEU A 30 -7.39 9.86 3.68
C LEU A 30 -6.49 9.11 4.68
N CYS A 31 -5.65 8.18 4.20
CA CYS A 31 -4.71 7.47 5.05
C CYS A 31 -3.68 8.39 5.71
N LYS A 32 -3.22 9.44 5.01
CA LYS A 32 -2.33 10.46 5.57
C LYS A 32 -2.98 11.21 6.72
N LEU A 33 -4.22 11.66 6.55
CA LEU A 33 -4.98 12.35 7.59
C LEU A 33 -5.16 11.47 8.85
N HIS A 34 -5.21 10.16 8.67
CA HIS A 34 -5.32 9.18 9.75
C HIS A 34 -3.97 8.60 10.21
N GLY A 35 -2.84 9.21 9.82
CA GLY A 35 -1.55 8.94 10.44
C GLY A 35 -0.65 7.94 9.73
N ALA A 36 -0.89 7.59 8.45
CA ALA A 36 0.10 6.88 7.65
C ALA A 36 1.36 7.74 7.47
N ASP A 37 2.54 7.15 7.68
CA ASP A 37 3.82 7.88 7.70
C ASP A 37 4.46 7.96 6.31
N LEU A 38 4.31 6.93 5.48
CA LEU A 38 4.82 6.85 4.13
C LEU A 38 3.78 6.18 3.23
N MET A 39 3.44 6.82 2.12
CA MET A 39 2.52 6.30 1.12
C MET A 39 3.27 5.80 -0.11
N TYR A 40 2.60 4.90 -0.85
CA TYR A 40 3.02 4.46 -2.17
C TYR A 40 1.87 4.61 -3.15
N SER A 41 2.19 5.00 -4.39
CA SER A 41 1.21 4.97 -5.48
C SER A 41 0.71 3.56 -5.75
N GLU A 42 -0.34 3.42 -6.53
CA GLU A 42 -0.61 2.16 -7.22
C GLU A 42 0.61 1.78 -8.07
N PHE A 43 0.84 0.48 -8.29
CA PHE A 43 1.99 0.05 -9.09
C PHE A 43 1.77 0.31 -10.59
N ILE A 44 2.79 0.87 -11.25
CA ILE A 44 2.75 1.32 -12.64
C ILE A 44 3.56 0.36 -13.50
N SER A 45 2.95 -0.15 -14.59
CA SER A 45 3.67 -0.96 -15.57
C SER A 45 4.72 -0.12 -16.30
N SER A 46 5.98 -0.54 -16.30
CA SER A 46 7.05 0.11 -17.06
C SER A 46 6.71 0.19 -18.54
N GLU A 47 6.23 -0.92 -19.13
CA GLU A 47 5.78 -0.98 -20.52
C GLU A 47 4.61 -0.01 -20.82
N GLY A 48 3.68 0.16 -19.86
CA GLY A 48 2.58 1.11 -19.99
C GLY A 48 3.07 2.56 -19.89
N LEU A 49 4.03 2.81 -19.01
CA LEU A 49 4.54 4.15 -18.76
C LEU A 49 5.36 4.69 -19.94
N ILE A 50 6.29 3.88 -20.47
CA ILE A 50 7.11 4.28 -21.61
C ILE A 50 6.33 4.45 -22.92
N ARG A 51 5.14 3.81 -23.05
CA ARG A 51 4.21 3.97 -24.16
C ARG A 51 3.17 5.07 -23.94
N ASP A 52 3.34 5.86 -22.90
CA ASP A 52 2.47 6.99 -22.57
C ASP A 52 1.00 6.61 -22.36
N ALA A 53 0.74 5.42 -21.83
CA ALA A 53 -0.62 4.97 -21.57
C ALA A 53 -1.29 5.86 -20.52
N ILE A 54 -2.47 6.42 -20.83
CA ILE A 54 -3.20 7.38 -19.99
C ILE A 54 -3.34 6.88 -18.54
N LYS A 55 -3.73 5.62 -18.34
CA LYS A 55 -3.87 5.04 -17.00
C LYS A 55 -2.56 4.97 -16.22
N SER A 56 -1.43 4.75 -16.91
CA SER A 56 -0.11 4.74 -16.29
C SER A 56 0.32 6.15 -15.89
N ARG A 57 0.02 7.14 -16.74
CA ARG A 57 0.28 8.55 -16.45
C ARG A 57 -0.48 9.07 -15.25
N MET A 58 -1.77 8.80 -15.15
CA MET A 58 -2.60 9.21 -14.02
C MET A 58 -2.08 8.70 -12.67
N LYS A 59 -1.43 7.54 -12.64
CA LYS A 59 -0.85 6.97 -11.41
C LYS A 59 0.44 7.67 -10.96
N LEU A 60 0.98 8.57 -11.78
CA LEU A 60 2.11 9.44 -11.42
C LEU A 60 1.68 10.63 -10.56
N ASP A 61 0.37 10.93 -10.50
CA ASP A 61 -0.13 12.08 -9.74
C ASP A 61 0.15 11.89 -8.25
N ILE A 62 0.90 12.84 -7.70
CA ILE A 62 1.24 12.94 -6.29
C ILE A 62 1.03 14.39 -5.83
N PHE A 63 0.76 14.57 -4.54
CA PHE A 63 0.43 15.87 -3.96
C PHE A 63 1.24 16.11 -2.69
N ASP A 64 1.53 17.38 -2.39
CA ASP A 64 2.36 17.74 -1.22
C ASP A 64 1.76 17.30 0.11
N TYR A 65 0.43 17.23 0.22
CA TYR A 65 -0.24 16.81 1.46
C TYR A 65 0.02 15.34 1.84
N GLU A 66 0.45 14.50 0.91
CA GLU A 66 0.68 13.07 1.15
C GLU A 66 2.15 12.68 1.36
N ARG A 67 3.06 13.66 1.28
CA ARG A 67 4.50 13.39 1.45
C ARG A 67 4.85 12.93 2.86
N PRO A 68 5.84 12.02 3.03
CA PRO A 68 6.61 11.39 1.95
C PRO A 68 5.78 10.38 1.16
N VAL A 69 5.97 10.36 -0.16
CA VAL A 69 5.27 9.45 -1.08
C VAL A 69 6.24 8.82 -2.08
N GLY A 70 6.15 7.51 -2.25
CA GLY A 70 6.87 6.75 -3.26
C GLY A 70 6.02 6.41 -4.47
N ILE A 71 6.60 6.48 -5.67
CA ILE A 71 5.97 5.93 -6.88
C ILE A 71 6.49 4.52 -7.10
N GLN A 72 5.55 3.55 -7.18
CA GLN A 72 5.90 2.16 -7.40
C GLN A 72 5.78 1.75 -8.87
N ILE A 73 6.85 1.18 -9.43
CA ILE A 73 6.91 0.65 -10.79
C ILE A 73 7.13 -0.87 -10.80
N PHE A 74 6.72 -1.53 -11.88
CA PHE A 74 7.01 -2.94 -12.12
C PHE A 74 7.24 -3.23 -13.59
N GLY A 75 8.10 -4.19 -13.88
CA GLY A 75 8.41 -4.65 -15.23
C GLY A 75 9.31 -5.88 -15.20
N GLY A 76 9.58 -6.45 -16.37
CA GLY A 76 10.50 -7.57 -16.58
C GLY A 76 11.61 -7.26 -17.60
N ASP A 77 11.67 -6.02 -18.07
CA ASP A 77 12.66 -5.54 -19.04
C ASP A 77 13.51 -4.42 -18.44
N GLU A 78 14.83 -4.53 -18.56
CA GLU A 78 15.79 -3.61 -17.92
C GLU A 78 15.70 -2.20 -18.49
N ASP A 79 15.58 -2.06 -19.82
CA ASP A 79 15.51 -0.76 -20.48
C ASP A 79 14.18 -0.04 -20.16
N ALA A 80 13.06 -0.78 -20.17
CA ALA A 80 11.77 -0.24 -19.80
C ALA A 80 11.73 0.22 -18.32
N MET A 81 12.35 -0.52 -17.42
CA MET A 81 12.48 -0.13 -16.00
C MET A 81 13.37 1.10 -15.83
N ALA A 82 14.50 1.18 -16.54
CA ALA A 82 15.38 2.34 -16.53
C ALA A 82 14.70 3.61 -17.07
N MET A 83 13.99 3.51 -18.19
CA MET A 83 13.22 4.62 -18.75
C MET A 83 12.08 5.06 -17.82
N SER A 84 11.37 4.11 -17.22
CA SER A 84 10.30 4.41 -16.26
C SER A 84 10.84 5.13 -15.03
N ALA A 85 12.00 4.75 -14.52
CA ALA A 85 12.64 5.44 -13.41
C ALA A 85 12.92 6.92 -13.71
N LYS A 86 13.38 7.24 -14.94
CA LYS A 86 13.57 8.64 -15.39
C LYS A 86 12.26 9.42 -15.46
N ILE A 87 11.19 8.77 -15.95
CA ILE A 87 9.85 9.41 -16.01
C ILE A 87 9.34 9.69 -14.59
N VAL A 88 9.54 8.74 -13.66
CA VAL A 88 9.18 8.91 -12.24
C VAL A 88 10.02 10.02 -11.60
N ASP A 89 11.33 10.07 -11.86
CA ASP A 89 12.23 11.11 -11.33
C ASP A 89 11.75 12.53 -11.72
N ALA A 90 11.22 12.69 -12.92
CA ALA A 90 10.74 13.97 -13.46
C ALA A 90 9.46 14.51 -12.76
N VAL A 91 8.72 13.68 -12.02
CA VAL A 91 7.57 14.14 -11.22
C VAL A 91 7.91 14.34 -9.74
N HIS A 92 9.19 14.18 -9.39
CA HIS A 92 9.76 14.48 -8.07
C HIS A 92 9.05 13.85 -6.87
N PRO A 93 8.81 12.52 -6.85
CA PRO A 93 8.40 11.85 -5.62
C PRO A 93 9.53 11.84 -4.59
N ASP A 94 9.27 11.37 -3.38
CA ASP A 94 10.30 11.26 -2.36
C ASP A 94 11.18 10.01 -2.57
N LEU A 95 10.67 8.98 -3.24
CA LEU A 95 11.41 7.75 -3.58
C LEU A 95 10.77 7.01 -4.76
N VAL A 96 11.53 6.10 -5.37
CA VAL A 96 11.06 5.10 -6.34
C VAL A 96 11.01 3.74 -5.66
N ASP A 97 9.89 3.02 -5.79
CA ASP A 97 9.73 1.67 -5.27
C ASP A 97 9.56 0.66 -6.40
N ILE A 98 10.13 -0.53 -6.26
CA ILE A 98 10.03 -1.59 -7.27
C ILE A 98 9.14 -2.73 -6.74
N ASN A 99 8.13 -3.10 -7.51
CA ASN A 99 7.23 -4.20 -7.16
C ASN A 99 7.72 -5.54 -7.72
N PHE A 100 8.21 -6.40 -6.82
CA PHE A 100 8.47 -7.82 -7.09
C PHE A 100 7.53 -8.75 -6.31
N GLY A 101 6.35 -8.24 -5.90
CA GLY A 101 5.42 -8.98 -5.05
C GLY A 101 4.02 -9.22 -5.65
N CYS A 102 3.64 -8.57 -6.76
CA CYS A 102 2.32 -8.73 -7.36
C CYS A 102 2.12 -10.17 -7.90
N PRO A 103 1.16 -10.96 -7.33
CA PRO A 103 0.99 -12.37 -7.70
C PRO A 103 0.04 -12.58 -8.88
N VAL A 104 -0.55 -11.52 -9.43
CA VAL A 104 -1.57 -11.57 -10.47
C VAL A 104 -1.04 -12.24 -11.73
N LYS A 105 -1.76 -13.25 -12.25
CA LYS A 105 -1.34 -14.07 -13.39
C LYS A 105 -0.91 -13.23 -14.61
N LYS A 106 -1.66 -12.18 -14.95
CA LYS A 106 -1.36 -11.28 -16.07
C LYS A 106 0.00 -10.58 -15.95
N VAL A 107 0.43 -10.26 -14.72
CA VAL A 107 1.73 -9.65 -14.42
C VAL A 107 2.83 -10.71 -14.45
N VAL A 108 2.61 -11.81 -13.73
CA VAL A 108 3.57 -12.91 -13.59
C VAL A 108 3.92 -13.57 -14.93
N CYS A 109 2.95 -13.79 -15.82
CA CYS A 109 3.17 -14.37 -17.15
C CYS A 109 4.03 -13.49 -18.07
N LYS A 110 4.21 -12.21 -17.75
CA LYS A 110 5.11 -11.28 -18.44
C LYS A 110 6.50 -11.22 -17.82
N GLY A 111 6.84 -12.12 -16.91
CA GLY A 111 8.13 -12.09 -16.18
C GLY A 111 8.28 -10.90 -15.23
N ALA A 112 7.16 -10.31 -14.76
CA ALA A 112 7.17 -9.11 -13.93
C ALA A 112 6.53 -9.38 -12.55
N GLY A 113 6.61 -8.41 -11.63
CA GLY A 113 6.08 -8.55 -10.28
C GLY A 113 6.66 -9.80 -9.59
N ALA A 114 5.80 -10.62 -8.96
CA ALA A 114 6.26 -11.85 -8.31
C ALA A 114 6.80 -12.93 -9.27
N GLY A 115 6.68 -12.74 -10.59
CA GLY A 115 7.30 -13.62 -11.59
C GLY A 115 8.83 -13.60 -11.50
N VAL A 116 9.40 -12.46 -11.13
CA VAL A 116 10.84 -12.24 -10.98
C VAL A 116 11.45 -13.05 -9.81
N LEU A 117 10.64 -13.50 -8.85
CA LEU A 117 11.12 -14.33 -7.72
C LEU A 117 11.74 -15.66 -8.13
N LYS A 118 11.51 -16.10 -9.37
CA LYS A 118 12.13 -17.31 -9.94
C LYS A 118 13.56 -17.07 -10.46
N ASP A 119 13.93 -15.81 -10.66
CA ASP A 119 15.23 -15.41 -11.22
C ASP A 119 15.75 -14.19 -10.45
N VAL A 120 16.50 -14.46 -9.38
CA VAL A 120 17.09 -13.43 -8.53
C VAL A 120 18.11 -12.59 -9.31
N ASP A 121 18.81 -13.18 -10.28
CA ASP A 121 19.76 -12.43 -11.11
C ASP A 121 19.05 -11.38 -11.96
N LEU A 122 17.90 -11.72 -12.55
CA LEU A 122 17.05 -10.75 -13.23
C LEU A 122 16.57 -9.66 -12.27
N MET A 123 16.13 -10.03 -11.06
CA MET A 123 15.72 -9.05 -10.02
C MET A 123 16.82 -8.03 -9.76
N ILE A 124 18.06 -8.49 -9.62
CA ILE A 124 19.23 -7.63 -9.38
C ILE A 124 19.53 -6.75 -10.60
N ARG A 125 19.44 -7.27 -11.82
CA ARG A 125 19.66 -6.46 -13.04
C ARG A 125 18.62 -5.36 -13.20
N LEU A 126 17.33 -5.69 -13.04
CA LEU A 126 16.21 -4.73 -13.08
C LEU A 126 16.39 -3.63 -12.03
N THR A 127 16.74 -4.00 -10.81
CA THR A 127 16.95 -3.04 -9.71
C THR A 127 18.16 -2.14 -9.98
N LYS A 128 19.27 -2.68 -10.47
CA LYS A 128 20.43 -1.88 -10.89
C LYS A 128 20.09 -0.89 -12.00
N ALA A 129 19.28 -1.31 -12.98
CA ALA A 129 18.84 -0.43 -14.07
C ALA A 129 18.05 0.78 -13.53
N VAL A 130 17.16 0.57 -12.55
CA VAL A 130 16.42 1.65 -11.87
C VAL A 130 17.38 2.54 -11.08
N ILE A 131 18.24 1.98 -10.21
CA ILE A 131 19.17 2.76 -9.37
C ILE A 131 20.08 3.67 -10.22
N ARG A 132 20.54 3.20 -11.36
CA ARG A 132 21.40 3.99 -12.26
C ARG A 132 20.66 5.09 -13.02
N SER A 133 19.34 5.08 -13.02
CA SER A 133 18.49 5.96 -13.83
C SER A 133 17.79 7.07 -13.06
N THR A 134 17.97 7.13 -11.74
CA THR A 134 17.39 8.16 -10.86
C THR A 134 18.36 8.55 -9.74
N ASN A 135 18.23 9.76 -9.22
CA ASN A 135 18.91 10.20 -8.00
C ASN A 135 18.07 10.00 -6.75
N LEU A 136 16.82 9.54 -6.89
CA LEU A 136 15.92 9.27 -5.78
C LEU A 136 16.34 8.00 -5.04
N PRO A 137 16.04 7.89 -3.74
CA PRO A 137 16.16 6.64 -3.03
C PRO A 137 15.33 5.54 -3.69
N VAL A 138 15.92 4.35 -3.89
CA VAL A 138 15.23 3.19 -4.47
C VAL A 138 14.94 2.18 -3.38
N THR A 139 13.67 1.79 -3.27
CA THR A 139 13.19 0.74 -2.36
C THR A 139 12.60 -0.42 -3.15
N VAL A 140 12.42 -1.55 -2.48
CA VAL A 140 11.83 -2.76 -3.09
C VAL A 140 10.72 -3.31 -2.21
N LYS A 141 9.60 -3.71 -2.83
CA LYS A 141 8.55 -4.48 -2.19
C LYS A 141 8.44 -5.86 -2.83
N THR A 142 8.61 -6.91 -2.02
CA THR A 142 8.64 -8.30 -2.50
C THR A 142 7.84 -9.25 -1.60
N ARG A 143 7.96 -10.57 -1.85
CA ARG A 143 7.43 -11.68 -1.06
C ARG A 143 8.56 -12.59 -0.59
N LEU A 144 8.24 -13.62 0.22
CA LEU A 144 9.20 -14.58 0.76
C LEU A 144 9.92 -15.40 -0.31
N GLY A 145 9.27 -15.63 -1.44
CA GLY A 145 9.74 -16.44 -2.54
C GLY A 145 8.58 -16.82 -3.47
N TRP A 146 8.86 -17.69 -4.45
CA TRP A 146 7.85 -18.16 -5.41
C TRP A 146 6.82 -19.10 -4.75
N ASP A 147 7.28 -20.12 -4.05
CA ASP A 147 6.51 -21.09 -3.31
C ASP A 147 7.26 -21.55 -2.03
N GLU A 148 6.69 -22.48 -1.28
CA GLU A 148 7.26 -22.95 -0.02
C GLU A 148 8.61 -23.65 -0.16
N ASN A 149 8.90 -24.21 -1.34
CA ASN A 149 10.17 -24.89 -1.62
C ASN A 149 11.26 -23.95 -2.14
N SER A 150 10.90 -22.70 -2.43
CA SER A 150 11.78 -21.69 -3.02
C SER A 150 11.72 -20.36 -2.28
N ILE A 151 11.63 -20.41 -0.95
CA ILE A 151 11.78 -19.24 -0.09
C ILE A 151 13.24 -18.80 -0.12
N ASN A 152 13.51 -17.61 -0.70
CA ASN A 152 14.85 -17.10 -0.93
C ASN A 152 15.05 -15.65 -0.41
N ILE A 153 14.17 -15.19 0.47
CA ILE A 153 14.17 -13.79 0.92
C ILE A 153 15.47 -13.36 1.60
N ASP A 154 16.20 -14.27 2.26
CA ASP A 154 17.49 -13.95 2.89
C ASP A 154 18.54 -13.57 1.84
N GLU A 155 18.72 -14.37 0.80
CA GLU A 155 19.60 -14.08 -0.33
C GLU A 155 19.17 -12.80 -1.06
N VAL A 156 17.87 -12.65 -1.32
CA VAL A 156 17.30 -11.48 -1.99
C VAL A 156 17.61 -10.21 -1.19
N ALA A 157 17.44 -10.21 0.13
CA ALA A 157 17.69 -9.05 0.97
C ALA A 157 19.17 -8.62 0.94
N GLU A 158 20.11 -9.57 1.09
CA GLU A 158 21.55 -9.29 1.01
C GLU A 158 21.93 -8.71 -0.34
N ARG A 159 21.52 -9.35 -1.41
CA ARG A 159 21.87 -8.94 -2.79
C ARG A 159 21.26 -7.59 -3.16
N LEU A 160 20.03 -7.28 -2.71
CA LEU A 160 19.42 -5.96 -2.93
C LEU A 160 20.16 -4.87 -2.15
N GLN A 161 20.53 -5.12 -0.90
CA GLN A 161 21.33 -4.18 -0.13
C GLN A 161 22.71 -3.92 -0.77
N ASP A 162 23.41 -4.98 -1.21
CA ASP A 162 24.75 -4.88 -1.81
C ASP A 162 24.77 -4.00 -3.07
N ILE A 163 23.64 -3.85 -3.76
CA ILE A 163 23.51 -2.99 -4.94
C ILE A 163 22.96 -1.58 -4.63
N GLY A 164 22.65 -1.28 -3.35
CA GLY A 164 22.28 0.07 -2.90
C GLY A 164 20.78 0.32 -2.72
N VAL A 165 19.95 -0.74 -2.59
CA VAL A 165 18.54 -0.59 -2.16
C VAL A 165 18.49 0.02 -0.78
N GLN A 166 17.64 1.04 -0.59
CA GLN A 166 17.60 1.86 0.63
C GLN A 166 16.62 1.34 1.69
N ALA A 167 15.66 0.50 1.31
CA ALA A 167 14.77 -0.22 2.24
C ALA A 167 14.08 -1.38 1.52
N LEU A 168 13.70 -2.41 2.29
CA LEU A 168 13.02 -3.58 1.78
C LEU A 168 11.71 -3.80 2.53
N THR A 169 10.60 -3.88 1.81
CA THR A 169 9.29 -4.31 2.35
C THR A 169 9.00 -5.74 1.92
N VAL A 170 8.72 -6.63 2.86
CA VAL A 170 8.45 -8.03 2.57
C VAL A 170 7.02 -8.40 2.96
N HIS A 171 6.22 -8.86 1.99
CA HIS A 171 4.97 -9.53 2.30
C HIS A 171 5.26 -10.95 2.77
N ALA A 172 4.85 -11.27 4.00
CA ALA A 172 5.12 -12.51 4.71
C ALA A 172 4.34 -13.73 4.15
N ARG A 173 4.25 -13.84 2.84
CA ARG A 173 3.69 -14.96 2.07
C ARG A 173 4.52 -15.20 0.82
N THR A 174 4.51 -16.43 0.32
CA THR A 174 5.03 -16.73 -1.01
C THR A 174 4.06 -16.26 -2.11
N ARG A 175 4.53 -16.26 -3.36
CA ARG A 175 3.65 -15.97 -4.51
C ARG A 175 2.54 -17.02 -4.64
N ALA A 176 2.84 -18.30 -4.44
CA ALA A 176 1.89 -19.39 -4.57
C ALA A 176 0.75 -19.31 -3.55
N GLN A 177 1.02 -18.87 -2.34
CA GLN A 177 0.01 -18.64 -1.31
C GLN A 177 -0.97 -17.53 -1.68
N MET A 178 -0.56 -16.56 -2.50
CA MET A 178 -1.35 -15.35 -2.78
C MET A 178 -1.80 -14.63 -1.49
N TYR A 179 -3.03 -14.90 -1.03
CA TYR A 179 -3.62 -14.39 0.23
C TYR A 179 -4.15 -15.50 1.13
N LYS A 180 -3.89 -16.79 0.79
CA LYS A 180 -4.34 -17.93 1.59
C LYS A 180 -3.41 -18.18 2.77
N GLY A 181 -3.94 -18.85 3.80
CA GLY A 181 -3.20 -19.13 5.02
C GLY A 181 -2.85 -17.87 5.81
N SER A 182 -1.92 -17.98 6.74
CA SER A 182 -1.41 -16.89 7.57
C SER A 182 -0.10 -16.35 7.03
N ALA A 183 0.16 -15.06 7.24
CA ALA A 183 1.43 -14.43 6.93
C ALA A 183 2.49 -14.90 7.95
N ASP A 184 3.59 -15.49 7.46
CA ASP A 184 4.69 -15.98 8.29
C ASP A 184 5.82 -14.94 8.39
N TRP A 185 5.80 -14.17 9.45
CA TRP A 185 6.79 -13.12 9.70
C TRP A 185 8.14 -13.63 10.24
N THR A 186 8.27 -14.91 10.55
CA THR A 186 9.53 -15.49 11.06
C THR A 186 10.65 -15.36 10.03
N HIS A 187 10.35 -15.50 8.75
CA HIS A 187 11.32 -15.29 7.67
C HIS A 187 11.80 -13.84 7.60
N ILE A 188 10.89 -12.86 7.81
CA ILE A 188 11.27 -11.44 7.79
C ILE A 188 12.15 -11.10 9.01
N ALA A 189 11.80 -11.64 10.18
CA ALA A 189 12.61 -11.49 11.37
C ALA A 189 14.01 -12.08 11.20
N ARG A 190 14.14 -13.22 10.50
CA ARG A 190 15.44 -13.79 10.18
C ARG A 190 16.29 -12.85 9.31
N VAL A 191 15.68 -12.25 8.28
CA VAL A 191 16.34 -11.21 7.47
C VAL A 191 16.80 -10.04 8.35
N LYS A 192 15.93 -9.52 9.21
CA LYS A 192 16.24 -8.39 10.10
C LYS A 192 17.36 -8.71 11.08
N ASN A 193 17.42 -9.92 11.58
CA ASN A 193 18.44 -10.38 12.53
C ASN A 193 19.78 -10.76 11.85
N ASN A 194 19.86 -10.71 10.53
CA ASN A 194 21.11 -10.93 9.81
C ASN A 194 22.05 -9.71 10.03
N PRO A 195 23.22 -9.87 10.66
CA PRO A 195 24.12 -8.76 10.99
C PRO A 195 24.65 -8.01 9.75
N ARG A 196 24.56 -8.60 8.56
CA ARG A 196 24.91 -7.93 7.30
C ARG A 196 23.84 -6.92 6.85
N ILE A 197 22.60 -7.07 7.29
CA ILE A 197 21.49 -6.22 6.86
C ILE A 197 21.43 -4.96 7.71
N THR A 198 21.72 -3.83 7.09
CA THR A 198 21.71 -2.49 7.70
C THR A 198 20.57 -1.61 7.17
N MET A 199 20.01 -1.92 5.98
CA MET A 199 18.86 -1.20 5.46
C MET A 199 17.61 -1.49 6.29
N PRO A 200 16.65 -0.53 6.38
CA PRO A 200 15.37 -0.76 7.03
C PRO A 200 14.59 -1.92 6.39
N ILE A 201 14.02 -2.78 7.25
CA ILE A 201 13.17 -3.91 6.87
C ILE A 201 11.75 -3.69 7.39
N PHE A 202 10.79 -3.59 6.48
CA PHE A 202 9.37 -3.41 6.80
C PHE A 202 8.59 -4.70 6.57
N GLY A 203 7.78 -5.10 7.55
CA GLY A 203 6.91 -6.26 7.43
C GLY A 203 5.54 -5.90 6.86
N ASN A 204 4.99 -6.79 6.05
CA ASN A 204 3.65 -6.66 5.50
C ASN A 204 2.90 -8.01 5.54
N GLY A 205 1.61 -7.96 5.81
CA GLY A 205 0.71 -9.13 5.81
C GLY A 205 -0.03 -9.28 7.12
N ASP A 206 -1.35 -9.38 7.03
CA ASP A 206 -2.31 -9.68 8.09
C ASP A 206 -2.30 -8.74 9.31
N ILE A 207 -1.80 -7.52 9.16
CA ILE A 207 -1.97 -6.48 10.19
C ILE A 207 -3.36 -5.88 10.03
N ASP A 208 -4.24 -6.18 10.97
CA ASP A 208 -5.67 -5.85 10.93
C ASP A 208 -6.21 -5.32 12.26
N SER A 209 -5.38 -5.25 13.31
CA SER A 209 -5.72 -4.65 14.60
C SER A 209 -4.48 -4.03 15.29
N PRO A 210 -4.71 -3.12 16.26
CA PRO A 210 -3.64 -2.55 17.09
C PRO A 210 -2.88 -3.60 17.90
N GLU A 211 -3.56 -4.60 18.47
CA GLU A 211 -2.97 -5.65 19.28
C GLU A 211 -2.02 -6.50 18.45
N LYS A 212 -2.43 -6.88 17.25
CA LYS A 212 -1.62 -7.68 16.35
C LYS A 212 -0.40 -6.91 15.86
N ALA A 213 -0.57 -5.60 15.58
CA ALA A 213 0.55 -4.73 15.25
C ALA A 213 1.54 -4.64 16.43
N TRP A 214 1.04 -4.53 17.66
CA TRP A 214 1.86 -4.52 18.88
C TRP A 214 2.59 -5.84 19.11
N GLU A 215 1.86 -6.97 19.01
CA GLU A 215 2.45 -8.31 19.09
C GLU A 215 3.60 -8.45 18.09
N TYR A 216 3.36 -8.11 16.84
CA TYR A 216 4.35 -8.30 15.77
C TYR A 216 5.54 -7.34 15.88
N LYS A 217 5.31 -6.09 16.31
CA LYS A 217 6.40 -5.15 16.63
C LYS A 217 7.35 -5.73 17.66
N ASN A 218 6.82 -6.25 18.78
CA ASN A 218 7.62 -6.77 19.87
C ASN A 218 8.25 -8.13 19.56
N LYS A 219 7.55 -8.98 18.82
CA LYS A 219 7.98 -10.35 18.52
C LYS A 219 9.07 -10.41 17.45
N PHE A 220 8.97 -9.56 16.43
CA PHE A 220 9.81 -9.68 15.24
C PHE A 220 10.88 -8.57 15.09
N GLY A 221 10.81 -7.50 15.86
CA GLY A 221 11.85 -6.47 15.96
C GLY A 221 12.17 -5.72 14.66
N LEU A 222 11.18 -5.60 13.75
CA LEU A 222 11.35 -4.91 12.46
C LEU A 222 11.41 -3.39 12.63
N ASP A 223 11.77 -2.69 11.56
CA ASP A 223 11.89 -1.23 11.55
C ASP A 223 10.55 -0.50 11.33
N GLY A 224 9.49 -1.23 11.02
CA GLY A 224 8.15 -0.71 10.80
C GLY A 224 7.24 -1.71 10.10
N MET A 225 6.01 -1.29 9.80
CA MET A 225 4.98 -2.14 9.20
C MET A 225 4.30 -1.47 8.03
N MET A 226 3.95 -2.27 7.02
CA MET A 226 3.13 -1.84 5.90
C MET A 226 1.74 -2.45 6.00
N ILE A 227 0.70 -1.59 5.98
CA ILE A 227 -0.70 -1.96 6.13
C ILE A 227 -1.38 -1.85 4.76
N GLY A 228 -2.11 -2.87 4.36
CA GLY A 228 -2.86 -2.90 3.10
C GLY A 228 -4.36 -2.99 3.32
N ARG A 229 -4.93 -4.17 3.14
CA ARG A 229 -6.39 -4.41 3.10
C ARG A 229 -7.16 -3.88 4.32
N ALA A 230 -6.54 -3.87 5.49
CA ALA A 230 -7.17 -3.36 6.71
C ALA A 230 -7.45 -1.84 6.66
N ALA A 231 -6.72 -1.09 5.84
CA ALA A 231 -6.96 0.34 5.66
C ALA A 231 -8.12 0.66 4.70
N ILE A 232 -8.55 -0.30 3.86
CA ILE A 232 -9.60 -0.06 2.85
C ILE A 232 -10.94 0.21 3.55
N GLY A 233 -11.45 1.45 3.43
CA GLY A 233 -12.66 1.91 4.12
C GLY A 233 -12.52 1.96 5.65
N TYR A 234 -11.30 1.80 6.17
CA TYR A 234 -10.99 1.94 7.59
C TYR A 234 -9.61 2.59 7.82
N PRO A 235 -9.41 3.84 7.36
CA PRO A 235 -8.11 4.51 7.48
C PRO A 235 -7.70 4.78 8.94
N TRP A 236 -8.61 4.78 9.89
CA TRP A 236 -8.36 4.96 11.33
C TRP A 236 -7.39 3.93 11.90
N ILE A 237 -7.18 2.79 11.25
CA ILE A 237 -6.25 1.75 11.69
C ILE A 237 -4.84 2.31 12.00
N PHE A 238 -4.37 3.32 11.26
CA PHE A 238 -3.07 3.93 11.50
C PHE A 238 -3.03 4.69 12.83
N ASN A 239 -4.03 5.52 13.11
CA ASN A 239 -4.13 6.25 14.37
C ASN A 239 -4.39 5.31 15.56
N GLU A 240 -5.23 4.30 15.39
CA GLU A 240 -5.51 3.30 16.41
C GLU A 240 -4.23 2.56 16.82
N ILE A 241 -3.42 2.10 15.85
CA ILE A 241 -2.15 1.43 16.12
C ILE A 241 -1.18 2.36 16.84
N LYS A 242 -1.01 3.61 16.37
CA LYS A 242 -0.12 4.58 17.00
C LYS A 242 -0.53 4.91 18.43
N HIS A 243 -1.83 5.09 18.66
CA HIS A 243 -2.35 5.34 19.99
C HIS A 243 -2.07 4.16 20.92
N TYR A 244 -2.38 2.94 20.46
CA TYR A 244 -2.13 1.72 21.23
C TYR A 244 -0.64 1.52 21.54
N PHE A 245 0.25 1.83 20.60
CA PHE A 245 1.70 1.79 20.85
C PHE A 245 2.15 2.76 21.92
N LYS A 246 1.49 3.89 22.04
CA LYS A 246 1.83 4.94 23.01
C LYS A 246 1.25 4.70 24.40
N THR A 247 0.03 4.17 24.47
CA THR A 247 -0.77 4.14 25.70
C THR A 247 -1.08 2.74 26.22
N GLY A 248 -1.07 1.73 25.33
CA GLY A 248 -1.61 0.39 25.61
C GLY A 248 -3.14 0.32 25.59
N GLU A 249 -3.82 1.43 25.26
CA GLU A 249 -5.28 1.54 25.26
C GLU A 249 -5.83 1.71 23.84
N HIS A 250 -7.07 1.32 23.63
CA HIS A 250 -7.77 1.51 22.37
C HIS A 250 -8.34 2.92 22.25
N LEU A 251 -8.29 3.48 21.04
CA LEU A 251 -9.14 4.61 20.69
C LEU A 251 -10.60 4.17 20.61
N ALA A 252 -11.51 5.09 20.90
CA ALA A 252 -12.92 4.90 20.58
C ALA A 252 -13.07 4.61 19.08
N LYS A 253 -13.95 3.66 18.76
CA LYS A 253 -14.21 3.33 17.34
C LYS A 253 -14.87 4.53 16.64
N PRO A 254 -14.54 4.76 15.35
CA PRO A 254 -15.18 5.83 14.59
C PRO A 254 -16.69 5.63 14.57
N THR A 255 -17.40 6.72 14.87
CA THR A 255 -18.87 6.78 14.86
C THR A 255 -19.43 6.66 13.44
N MET A 256 -20.76 6.56 13.30
CA MET A 256 -21.39 6.63 11.99
C MET A 256 -21.10 7.98 11.31
N ALA A 257 -21.13 9.07 12.05
CA ALA A 257 -20.81 10.40 11.53
C ALA A 257 -19.38 10.47 10.96
N ASP A 258 -18.38 9.96 11.69
CA ASP A 258 -16.99 9.90 11.23
C ASP A 258 -16.85 9.10 9.92
N ARG A 259 -17.57 7.99 9.81
CA ARG A 259 -17.52 7.12 8.62
C ARG A 259 -18.21 7.74 7.42
N ILE A 260 -19.31 8.46 7.63
CA ILE A 260 -20.00 9.21 6.58
C ILE A 260 -19.12 10.35 6.11
N GLU A 261 -18.57 11.15 7.01
CA GLU A 261 -17.65 12.24 6.66
C GLU A 261 -16.45 11.73 5.83
N ALA A 262 -15.82 10.64 6.27
CA ALA A 262 -14.71 10.04 5.53
C ALA A 262 -15.15 9.54 4.14
N ALA A 263 -16.32 8.93 4.02
CA ALA A 263 -16.85 8.44 2.75
C ALA A 263 -17.21 9.60 1.80
N GLN A 264 -17.80 10.68 2.32
CA GLN A 264 -18.14 11.89 1.55
C GLN A 264 -16.88 12.63 1.07
N ASN A 265 -15.89 12.81 1.93
CA ASN A 265 -14.60 13.39 1.57
C ASN A 265 -13.90 12.55 0.50
N HIS A 266 -13.87 11.23 0.67
CA HIS A 266 -13.27 10.32 -0.32
C HIS A 266 -13.98 10.40 -1.67
N LEU A 267 -15.33 10.43 -1.69
CA LEU A 267 -16.13 10.59 -2.90
C LEU A 267 -15.83 11.92 -3.59
N THR A 268 -15.84 13.03 -2.84
CA THR A 268 -15.53 14.36 -3.35
C THR A 268 -14.17 14.37 -4.04
N TRP A 269 -13.11 13.95 -3.34
CA TRP A 269 -11.75 13.96 -3.90
C TRP A 269 -11.60 13.01 -5.09
N SER A 270 -12.32 11.88 -5.10
CA SER A 270 -12.31 10.95 -6.23
C SER A 270 -12.98 11.55 -7.46
N MET A 271 -14.08 12.28 -7.30
CA MET A 271 -14.76 12.98 -8.39
C MET A 271 -13.91 14.16 -8.91
N ASP A 272 -13.28 14.91 -8.01
CA ASP A 272 -12.41 16.03 -8.38
C ASP A 272 -11.20 15.57 -9.21
N TRP A 273 -10.61 14.43 -8.84
CA TRP A 273 -9.40 13.94 -9.51
C TRP A 273 -9.69 13.16 -10.80
N LYS A 274 -10.75 12.33 -10.83
CA LYS A 274 -11.05 11.43 -11.96
C LYS A 274 -12.24 11.83 -12.80
N GLY A 275 -12.96 12.88 -12.39
CA GLY A 275 -14.29 13.22 -12.90
C GLY A 275 -15.39 12.38 -12.25
N GLU A 276 -16.59 12.91 -12.22
CA GLU A 276 -17.74 12.36 -11.48
C GLU A 276 -17.99 10.87 -11.79
N ARG A 277 -18.10 10.52 -13.05
CA ARG A 277 -18.43 9.14 -13.48
C ARG A 277 -17.43 8.11 -12.97
N VAL A 278 -16.15 8.37 -13.13
CA VAL A 278 -15.08 7.41 -12.75
C VAL A 278 -14.95 7.37 -11.25
N GLY A 279 -14.94 8.53 -10.59
CA GLY A 279 -14.87 8.65 -9.13
C GLY A 279 -15.98 7.86 -8.45
N ILE A 280 -17.23 8.01 -8.90
CA ILE A 280 -18.38 7.24 -8.37
C ILE A 280 -18.18 5.73 -8.53
N VAL A 281 -17.78 5.27 -9.71
CA VAL A 281 -17.63 3.83 -9.99
C VAL A 281 -16.54 3.21 -9.12
N GLU A 282 -15.43 3.91 -8.91
CA GLU A 282 -14.33 3.40 -8.11
C GLU A 282 -14.63 3.42 -6.60
N MET A 283 -15.42 4.39 -6.13
CA MET A 283 -15.89 4.42 -4.73
C MET A 283 -16.73 3.20 -4.31
N ARG A 284 -17.37 2.51 -5.25
CA ARG A 284 -18.22 1.32 -4.97
C ARG A 284 -17.50 0.23 -4.18
N ARG A 285 -16.18 0.06 -4.40
CA ARG A 285 -15.36 -0.92 -3.67
C ARG A 285 -15.10 -0.52 -2.20
N HIS A 286 -15.14 0.78 -1.91
CA HIS A 286 -14.86 1.31 -0.58
C HIS A 286 -16.08 1.29 0.34
N TYR A 287 -17.28 1.53 -0.18
CA TYR A 287 -18.50 1.61 0.63
C TYR A 287 -18.76 0.35 1.48
N THR A 288 -18.49 -0.83 0.94
CA THR A 288 -18.67 -2.09 1.68
C THR A 288 -17.83 -2.14 2.96
N ASN A 289 -16.64 -1.55 2.93
CA ASN A 289 -15.73 -1.57 4.07
C ASN A 289 -16.00 -0.41 5.05
N TYR A 290 -16.40 0.78 4.57
CA TYR A 290 -16.81 1.88 5.44
C TYR A 290 -17.92 1.48 6.41
N PHE A 291 -18.88 0.70 5.92
CA PHE A 291 -20.08 0.29 6.67
C PHE A 291 -20.06 -1.19 7.05
N LYS A 292 -18.87 -1.79 7.11
CA LYS A 292 -18.72 -3.18 7.54
C LYS A 292 -19.20 -3.35 8.99
N GLY A 293 -20.02 -4.37 9.21
CA GLY A 293 -20.58 -4.69 10.55
C GLY A 293 -21.93 -4.04 10.85
N VAL A 294 -22.39 -3.07 10.04
CA VAL A 294 -23.69 -2.43 10.26
C VAL A 294 -24.83 -3.41 9.95
N SER A 295 -25.71 -3.61 10.95
CA SER A 295 -26.89 -4.48 10.83
C SER A 295 -27.90 -3.91 9.83
N ASN A 296 -28.62 -4.78 9.10
CA ASN A 296 -29.67 -4.40 8.14
C ASN A 296 -29.22 -3.44 7.02
N PHE A 297 -27.93 -3.40 6.70
CA PHE A 297 -27.33 -2.45 5.77
C PHE A 297 -27.43 -2.86 4.29
N LYS A 298 -28.06 -3.99 3.96
CA LYS A 298 -28.08 -4.55 2.59
C LYS A 298 -28.68 -3.60 1.55
N GLU A 299 -29.80 -2.96 1.86
CA GLU A 299 -30.51 -2.05 0.94
C GLU A 299 -29.69 -0.76 0.74
N HIS A 300 -29.14 -0.19 1.80
CA HIS A 300 -28.26 0.99 1.71
C HIS A 300 -27.02 0.68 0.89
N ARG A 301 -26.39 -0.47 1.09
CA ARG A 301 -25.25 -0.88 0.27
C ARG A 301 -25.61 -1.00 -1.19
N PHE A 302 -26.74 -1.62 -1.51
CA PHE A 302 -27.23 -1.72 -2.90
C PHE A 302 -27.43 -0.32 -3.51
N LYS A 303 -28.04 0.59 -2.78
CA LYS A 303 -28.23 1.98 -3.19
C LYS A 303 -26.88 2.68 -3.48
N LEU A 304 -25.91 2.60 -2.57
CA LEU A 304 -24.58 3.21 -2.72
C LEU A 304 -23.79 2.68 -3.93
N VAL A 305 -23.94 1.40 -4.31
CA VAL A 305 -23.19 0.82 -5.43
C VAL A 305 -23.92 0.91 -6.78
N THR A 306 -25.17 1.37 -6.80
CA THR A 306 -25.97 1.48 -8.02
C THR A 306 -26.23 2.92 -8.46
N LEU A 307 -26.20 3.89 -7.53
CA LEU A 307 -26.35 5.30 -7.85
C LEU A 307 -25.22 5.78 -8.79
N GLU A 308 -25.56 6.69 -9.70
CA GLU A 308 -24.67 7.19 -10.76
C GLU A 308 -24.43 8.72 -10.70
N SER A 309 -25.02 9.40 -9.71
CA SER A 309 -24.88 10.83 -9.50
C SER A 309 -24.25 11.10 -8.13
N GLY A 310 -23.29 12.00 -8.07
CA GLY A 310 -22.66 12.45 -6.82
C GLY A 310 -23.67 13.02 -5.84
N GLU A 311 -24.61 13.88 -6.31
CA GLU A 311 -25.67 14.44 -5.49
C GLU A 311 -26.54 13.36 -4.83
N ALA A 312 -26.94 12.36 -5.63
CA ALA A 312 -27.75 11.24 -5.10
C ALA A 312 -26.98 10.39 -4.09
N LEU A 313 -25.66 10.23 -4.27
CA LEU A 313 -24.81 9.53 -3.31
C LEU A 313 -24.63 10.31 -2.01
N PHE A 314 -24.41 11.62 -2.05
CA PHE A 314 -24.34 12.45 -0.85
C PHE A 314 -25.64 12.38 -0.06
N LYS A 315 -26.78 12.53 -0.75
CA LYS A 315 -28.10 12.38 -0.11
C LYS A 315 -28.29 11.01 0.54
N ALA A 316 -27.87 9.94 -0.14
CA ALA A 316 -27.96 8.58 0.41
C ALA A 316 -27.04 8.38 1.63
N LEU A 317 -25.87 9.03 1.65
CA LEU A 317 -24.96 9.01 2.80
C LEU A 317 -25.54 9.79 3.98
N ASP A 318 -26.17 10.94 3.75
CA ASP A 318 -26.86 11.73 4.79
C ASP A 318 -28.04 10.95 5.39
N GLU A 319 -28.87 10.31 4.53
CA GLU A 319 -29.97 9.41 5.00
C GLU A 319 -29.44 8.28 5.89
N ILE A 320 -28.29 7.68 5.55
CA ILE A 320 -27.65 6.64 6.36
C ILE A 320 -27.20 7.21 7.70
N GLN A 321 -26.62 8.40 7.73
CA GLN A 321 -26.22 9.06 8.98
C GLN A 321 -27.41 9.27 9.92
N GLU A 322 -28.54 9.73 9.41
CA GLU A 322 -29.75 9.93 10.20
C GLU A 322 -30.30 8.62 10.78
N ILE A 323 -30.40 7.57 9.92
CA ILE A 323 -30.97 6.28 10.32
C ILE A 323 -30.09 5.56 11.36
N TYR A 324 -28.78 5.69 11.25
CA TYR A 324 -27.81 4.97 12.08
C TYR A 324 -27.02 5.88 13.03
N ALA A 325 -27.57 7.06 13.37
CA ALA A 325 -26.88 8.06 14.21
C ALA A 325 -26.36 7.47 15.54
N ASP A 326 -27.15 6.62 16.17
CA ASP A 326 -26.84 5.99 17.48
C ASP A 326 -26.19 4.58 17.33
N TYR A 327 -25.78 4.19 16.11
CA TYR A 327 -25.17 2.88 15.91
C TYR A 327 -23.80 2.78 16.54
N LEU A 328 -23.61 1.82 17.43
CA LEU A 328 -22.34 1.54 18.09
C LEU A 328 -21.58 0.45 17.33
N PHE A 329 -20.39 0.78 16.87
CA PHE A 329 -19.47 -0.20 16.26
C PHE A 329 -18.72 -0.97 17.35
N ALA A 330 -18.76 -2.31 17.24
CA ALA A 330 -18.05 -3.22 18.14
C ALA A 330 -16.53 -3.25 17.87
#